data_50b4771c2d540a12bcd1263a11f2efac
#
_entry.id   50b4771c2d540a12bcd1263a11f2efac
#
_cell.length_a   1.000
_cell.length_b   1.000
_cell.length_c   1.000
_cell.angle_alpha   90.00
_cell.angle_beta   90.00
_cell.angle_gamma   90.00
#
_symmetry.space_group_name_H-M   'P 1'
#
loop_
_entity.id
_entity.type
_entity.pdbx_description
1 polymer ?
#
loop_
_entity_poly.entity_id
_entity_poly.type
_entity_poly.pdbx_seq_one_letter_code
_entity_poly.pdbx_strand_id
1 'polypeptide(L)'
;MQPEQYEAWYMTRRGAWIGEEEYRLIASLLATRAGETLLDVGCGTGYFTRRFAADTTDGNVVAADIDPDMLRFADGHSAHSIDFVEADARKLPFGDRSFDLVVSVTALCFIREEQQALREMLRVARRRVVLGLLNRHSLLYLAKGRGGGRGGYRGAHWHTPTEALHLFDGLPVRHAGLNTAITITSGMRWNRHLEPLLHRWLPGYGGFIAVAADVLPEHHH
;
A
#
# COMPACT_ATOMS: atom_id res chain seq x y z
N MET A 1 -1.44 -6.21 16.75
CA MET A 1 -0.32 -7.20 16.62
C MET A 1 0.93 -6.48 17.08
N GLN A 2 1.82 -7.13 17.83
CA GLN A 2 3.06 -6.46 18.27
C GLN A 2 3.96 -6.18 17.05
N PRO A 3 4.63 -5.00 17.00
CA PRO A 3 5.45 -4.60 15.87
C PRO A 3 6.52 -5.64 15.49
N GLU A 4 7.20 -6.22 16.47
CA GLU A 4 8.24 -7.23 16.28
C GLU A 4 7.70 -8.49 15.60
N GLN A 5 6.48 -8.91 15.95
CA GLN A 5 5.84 -10.08 15.35
C GLN A 5 5.43 -9.81 13.90
N TYR A 6 4.99 -8.58 13.62
CA TYR A 6 4.63 -8.15 12.27
C TYR A 6 5.89 -8.11 11.38
N GLU A 7 6.96 -7.47 11.86
CA GLU A 7 8.23 -7.40 11.13
C GLU A 7 8.87 -8.78 10.93
N ALA A 8 8.87 -9.63 11.97
CA ALA A 8 9.41 -10.99 11.90
C ALA A 8 8.71 -11.84 10.83
N TRP A 9 7.44 -11.56 10.50
CA TRP A 9 6.77 -12.25 9.41
C TRP A 9 7.43 -11.97 8.06
N TYR A 10 7.85 -10.74 7.79
CA TYR A 10 8.58 -10.39 6.57
C TYR A 10 9.98 -11.01 6.51
N MET A 11 10.55 -11.40 7.66
CA MET A 11 11.84 -12.13 7.70
C MET A 11 11.67 -13.61 7.35
N THR A 12 10.46 -14.15 7.35
CA THR A 12 10.21 -15.51 6.87
C THR A 12 10.39 -15.58 5.36
N ARG A 13 10.77 -16.76 4.85
CA ARG A 13 10.91 -16.96 3.39
C ARG A 13 9.66 -16.58 2.60
N ARG A 14 8.49 -16.89 3.14
CA ARG A 14 7.20 -16.58 2.54
C ARG A 14 6.90 -15.08 2.60
N GLY A 15 7.06 -14.48 3.78
CA GLY A 15 6.80 -13.05 4.00
C GLY A 15 7.73 -12.17 3.16
N ALA A 16 9.02 -12.50 3.11
CA ALA A 16 9.99 -11.79 2.28
C ALA A 16 9.62 -11.83 0.78
N TRP A 17 9.19 -13.00 0.29
CA TRP A 17 8.75 -13.12 -1.10
C TRP A 17 7.48 -12.31 -1.37
N ILE A 18 6.48 -12.38 -0.50
CA ILE A 18 5.23 -11.63 -0.62
C ILE A 18 5.54 -10.13 -0.58
N GLY A 19 6.28 -9.66 0.42
CA GLY A 19 6.63 -8.24 0.54
C GLY A 19 7.44 -7.72 -0.65
N GLU A 20 8.28 -8.56 -1.26
CA GLU A 20 9.01 -8.23 -2.48
C GLU A 20 8.07 -8.03 -3.68
N GLU A 21 7.11 -8.93 -3.89
CA GLU A 21 6.16 -8.84 -5.00
C GLU A 21 5.19 -7.65 -4.81
N GLU A 22 4.71 -7.41 -3.58
CA GLU A 22 3.89 -6.24 -3.24
C GLU A 22 4.66 -4.94 -3.50
N TYR A 23 5.90 -4.87 -3.03
CA TYR A 23 6.76 -3.71 -3.23
C TYR A 23 6.98 -3.40 -4.71
N ARG A 24 7.39 -4.41 -5.51
CA ARG A 24 7.63 -4.23 -6.95
C ARG A 24 6.41 -3.71 -7.67
N LEU A 25 5.24 -4.24 -7.32
CA LEU A 25 4.00 -3.84 -7.95
C LEU A 25 3.65 -2.39 -7.60
N ILE A 26 3.73 -2.01 -6.32
CA ILE A 26 3.51 -0.64 -5.86
C ILE A 26 4.53 0.32 -6.48
N ALA A 27 5.83 0.00 -6.44
CA ALA A 27 6.89 0.84 -6.99
C ALA A 27 6.72 1.08 -8.50
N SER A 28 6.30 0.05 -9.26
CA SER A 28 6.01 0.18 -10.68
C SER A 28 4.88 1.17 -10.98
N LEU A 29 3.86 1.22 -10.11
CA LEU A 29 2.73 2.14 -10.25
C LEU A 29 3.02 3.53 -9.70
N LEU A 30 3.84 3.67 -8.66
CA LEU A 30 4.32 4.96 -8.15
C LEU A 30 5.06 5.71 -9.25
N ALA A 31 5.89 5.01 -10.03
CA ALA A 31 6.71 5.57 -11.09
C ALA A 31 7.41 6.85 -10.59
N THR A 32 8.13 6.70 -9.48
CA THR A 32 8.82 7.78 -8.74
C THR A 32 9.86 8.44 -9.63
N ARG A 33 9.99 9.77 -9.52
CA ARG A 33 10.98 10.58 -10.21
C ARG A 33 11.97 11.16 -9.20
N ALA A 34 13.18 11.49 -9.65
CA ALA A 34 14.15 12.15 -8.77
C ALA A 34 13.58 13.44 -8.18
N GLY A 35 13.80 13.67 -6.89
CA GLY A 35 13.35 14.84 -6.16
C GLY A 35 11.87 14.84 -5.76
N GLU A 36 11.08 13.82 -6.11
CA GLU A 36 9.68 13.72 -5.67
C GLU A 36 9.57 13.35 -4.20
N THR A 37 8.62 13.98 -3.51
CA THR A 37 8.26 13.72 -2.12
C THR A 37 7.21 12.62 -2.04
N LEU A 38 7.34 11.71 -1.06
CA LEU A 38 6.43 10.58 -0.86
C LEU A 38 5.88 10.55 0.56
N LEU A 39 4.57 10.36 0.69
CA LEU A 39 3.90 10.06 1.95
C LEU A 39 3.42 8.61 1.94
N ASP A 40 3.84 7.82 2.95
CA ASP A 40 3.35 6.47 3.22
C ASP A 40 2.31 6.52 4.35
N VAL A 41 1.05 6.24 4.02
CA VAL A 41 -0.10 6.34 4.95
C VAL A 41 -0.47 4.97 5.49
N GLY A 42 -0.39 4.81 6.81
CA GLY A 42 -0.53 3.54 7.50
C GLY A 42 0.73 2.69 7.36
N CYS A 43 1.89 3.29 7.62
CA CYS A 43 3.21 2.72 7.38
C CYS A 43 3.55 1.51 8.28
N GLY A 44 2.83 1.32 9.39
CA GLY A 44 3.07 0.26 10.37
C GLY A 44 4.52 0.25 10.86
N THR A 45 5.19 -0.90 10.75
CA THR A 45 6.60 -1.06 11.15
C THR A 45 7.60 -0.40 10.19
N GLY A 46 7.15 0.29 9.15
CA GLY A 46 8.00 0.95 8.15
C GLY A 46 8.66 0.00 7.16
N TYR A 47 8.20 -1.24 7.03
CA TYR A 47 8.80 -2.23 6.12
C TYR A 47 8.85 -1.73 4.66
N PHE A 48 7.75 -1.19 4.15
CA PHE A 48 7.69 -0.62 2.81
C PHE A 48 8.33 0.77 2.76
N THR A 49 8.11 1.59 3.79
CA THR A 49 8.65 2.95 3.88
C THR A 49 10.17 2.98 3.72
N ARG A 50 10.90 2.09 4.42
CA ARG A 50 12.36 1.99 4.30
C ARG A 50 12.82 1.66 2.89
N ARG A 51 12.05 0.87 2.15
CA ARG A 51 12.35 0.52 0.75
C ARG A 51 12.06 1.68 -0.18
N PHE A 52 10.95 2.38 0.03
CA PHE A 52 10.66 3.60 -0.72
C PHE A 52 11.76 4.66 -0.50
N ALA A 53 12.21 4.84 0.75
CA ALA A 53 13.28 5.78 1.06
C ALA A 53 14.62 5.39 0.41
N ALA A 54 14.94 4.09 0.33
CA ALA A 54 16.15 3.62 -0.33
C ALA A 54 16.13 3.85 -1.85
N ASP A 55 14.95 3.80 -2.48
CA ASP A 55 14.78 3.97 -3.93
C ASP A 55 14.49 5.43 -4.33
N THR A 56 14.19 6.31 -3.35
CA THR A 56 13.93 7.73 -3.60
C THR A 56 15.24 8.50 -3.66
N THR A 57 15.57 9.02 -4.83
CA THR A 57 16.77 9.84 -5.04
C THR A 57 16.42 11.31 -4.80
N ASP A 58 17.15 11.98 -3.90
CA ASP A 58 17.03 13.41 -3.58
C ASP A 58 15.61 13.87 -3.16
N GLY A 59 14.72 12.91 -2.84
CA GLY A 59 13.37 13.18 -2.36
C GLY A 59 13.23 12.94 -0.86
N ASN A 60 12.16 13.45 -0.28
CA ASN A 60 11.82 13.25 1.12
C ASN A 60 10.71 12.19 1.25
N VAL A 61 10.89 11.27 2.18
CA VAL A 61 9.85 10.29 2.55
C VAL A 61 9.33 10.61 3.94
N VAL A 62 8.01 10.78 4.03
CA VAL A 62 7.27 10.93 5.29
C VAL A 62 6.40 9.69 5.47
N ALA A 63 6.31 9.20 6.69
CA ALA A 63 5.52 8.02 7.04
C ALA A 63 4.53 8.36 8.16
N ALA A 64 3.27 8.02 7.96
CA ALA A 64 2.21 8.30 8.92
C ALA A 64 1.53 7.00 9.36
N ASP A 65 1.29 6.86 10.66
CA ASP A 65 0.47 5.79 11.22
C ASP A 65 -0.29 6.30 12.44
N ILE A 66 -1.41 5.66 12.77
CA ILE A 66 -2.19 6.01 13.96
C ILE A 66 -1.64 5.34 15.23
N ASP A 67 -0.83 4.29 15.08
CA ASP A 67 -0.28 3.50 16.19
C ASP A 67 1.13 3.99 16.54
N PRO A 68 1.31 4.66 17.70
CA PRO A 68 2.62 5.18 18.12
C PRO A 68 3.64 4.07 18.42
N ASP A 69 3.22 2.85 18.72
CA ASP A 69 4.13 1.73 18.94
C ASP A 69 4.75 1.26 17.62
N MET A 70 3.95 1.24 16.55
CA MET A 70 4.42 0.98 15.20
C MET A 70 5.44 2.03 14.75
N LEU A 71 5.14 3.32 14.97
CA LEU A 71 6.04 4.42 14.60
C LEU A 71 7.37 4.37 15.36
N ARG A 72 7.34 4.12 16.66
CA ARG A 72 8.57 3.97 17.48
C ARG A 72 9.44 2.81 16.98
N PHE A 73 8.80 1.71 16.63
CA PHE A 73 9.51 0.57 16.05
C PHE A 73 10.11 0.93 14.70
N ALA A 74 9.33 1.57 13.81
CA ALA A 74 9.77 1.96 12.47
C ALA A 74 10.96 2.91 12.52
N ASP A 75 10.92 3.94 13.36
CA ASP A 75 11.98 4.92 13.55
C ASP A 75 13.29 4.26 14.05
N GLY A 76 13.17 3.42 15.08
CA GLY A 76 14.31 2.68 15.64
C GLY A 76 15.00 1.69 14.69
N HIS A 77 14.33 1.33 13.58
CA HIS A 77 14.83 0.37 12.58
C HIS A 77 15.14 1.01 11.21
N SER A 78 15.06 2.34 11.12
CA SER A 78 15.30 3.07 9.87
C SER A 78 16.71 3.63 9.83
N ALA A 79 17.45 3.28 8.76
CA ALA A 79 18.79 3.82 8.49
C ALA A 79 18.75 5.09 7.63
N HIS A 80 17.59 5.41 7.04
CA HIS A 80 17.37 6.60 6.22
C HIS A 80 16.70 7.70 7.04
N SER A 81 16.89 8.95 6.63
CA SER A 81 16.13 10.06 7.18
C SER A 81 14.69 9.96 6.68
N ILE A 82 13.80 9.49 7.54
CA ILE A 82 12.37 9.37 7.32
C ILE A 82 11.67 10.12 8.45
N ASP A 83 10.75 11.01 8.11
CA ASP A 83 9.94 11.71 9.10
C ASP A 83 8.73 10.84 9.47
N PHE A 84 8.67 10.35 10.71
CA PHE A 84 7.55 9.57 11.22
C PHE A 84 6.55 10.46 11.96
N VAL A 85 5.28 10.41 11.58
CA VAL A 85 4.22 11.28 12.09
C VAL A 85 3.04 10.44 12.59
N GLU A 86 2.63 10.64 13.86
CA GLU A 86 1.39 10.05 14.37
C GLU A 86 0.20 10.77 13.74
N ALA A 87 -0.62 10.05 12.95
CA ALA A 87 -1.75 10.63 12.27
C ALA A 87 -2.85 9.62 11.95
N ASP A 88 -4.10 10.08 12.02
CA ASP A 88 -5.25 9.37 11.48
C ASP A 88 -5.34 9.62 9.97
N ALA A 89 -5.34 8.56 9.17
CA ALA A 89 -5.45 8.64 7.72
C ALA A 89 -6.73 9.38 7.26
N ARG A 90 -7.77 9.45 8.11
CA ARG A 90 -9.02 10.16 7.84
C ARG A 90 -8.92 11.69 8.05
N LYS A 91 -7.82 12.15 8.64
CA LYS A 91 -7.53 13.57 8.91
C LYS A 91 -6.02 13.78 8.98
N LEU A 92 -5.38 13.82 7.83
CA LEU A 92 -3.94 13.99 7.74
C LEU A 92 -3.49 15.41 8.10
N PRO A 93 -2.46 15.59 8.97
CA PRO A 93 -2.02 16.89 9.44
C PRO A 93 -1.11 17.62 8.43
N PHE A 94 -1.38 17.45 7.14
CA PHE A 94 -0.61 18.04 6.06
C PHE A 94 -1.49 18.97 5.22
N GLY A 95 -0.87 19.97 4.61
CA GLY A 95 -1.53 20.88 3.69
C GLY A 95 -1.95 20.20 2.38
N ASP A 96 -2.84 20.84 1.64
CA ASP A 96 -3.26 20.36 0.33
C ASP A 96 -2.04 20.28 -0.61
N ARG A 97 -1.97 19.20 -1.40
CA ARG A 97 -0.91 18.99 -2.41
C ARG A 97 0.51 19.14 -1.85
N SER A 98 0.76 18.68 -0.61
CA SER A 98 2.08 18.76 0.05
C SER A 98 3.04 17.69 -0.40
N PHE A 99 2.56 16.57 -0.97
CA PHE A 99 3.38 15.46 -1.46
C PHE A 99 3.15 15.17 -2.92
N ASP A 100 4.21 14.85 -3.67
CA ASP A 100 4.07 14.46 -5.08
C ASP A 100 3.38 13.10 -5.20
N LEU A 101 3.71 12.20 -4.31
CA LEU A 101 3.22 10.82 -4.25
C LEU A 101 2.64 10.51 -2.87
N VAL A 102 1.52 9.80 -2.86
CA VAL A 102 0.94 9.22 -1.64
C VAL A 102 0.72 7.74 -1.88
N VAL A 103 1.16 6.92 -0.93
CA VAL A 103 0.98 5.47 -0.98
C VAL A 103 0.33 4.96 0.30
N SER A 104 -0.44 3.90 0.20
CA SER A 104 -0.96 3.15 1.36
C SER A 104 -0.96 1.67 1.03
N VAL A 105 -0.15 0.88 1.74
CA VAL A 105 0.00 -0.56 1.49
C VAL A 105 -0.76 -1.35 2.54
N THR A 106 -1.87 -1.95 2.16
CA THR A 106 -2.81 -2.75 2.97
C THR A 106 -3.46 -2.03 4.15
N ALA A 107 -3.04 -0.83 4.52
CA ALA A 107 -3.60 -0.11 5.68
C ALA A 107 -5.06 0.31 5.47
N LEU A 108 -5.43 0.76 4.26
CA LEU A 108 -6.81 1.15 3.93
C LEU A 108 -7.82 0.01 4.19
N CYS A 109 -7.39 -1.24 4.04
CA CYS A 109 -8.21 -2.42 4.32
C CYS A 109 -8.69 -2.52 5.79
N PHE A 110 -8.08 -1.79 6.71
CA PHE A 110 -8.42 -1.78 8.14
C PHE A 110 -9.15 -0.51 8.60
N ILE A 111 -9.38 0.44 7.69
CA ILE A 111 -10.06 1.70 7.98
C ILE A 111 -11.53 1.56 7.57
N ARG A 112 -12.46 1.77 8.50
CA ARG A 112 -13.90 1.65 8.23
C ARG A 112 -14.39 2.72 7.26
N GLU A 113 -13.95 3.95 7.48
CA GLU A 113 -14.29 5.12 6.66
C GLU A 113 -13.26 5.28 5.52
N GLU A 114 -13.06 4.23 4.73
CA GLU A 114 -12.03 4.17 3.67
C GLU A 114 -12.15 5.31 2.65
N GLN A 115 -13.36 5.72 2.32
CA GLN A 115 -13.61 6.84 1.41
C GLN A 115 -13.14 8.19 1.99
N GLN A 116 -13.24 8.37 3.32
CA GLN A 116 -12.74 9.58 3.97
C GLN A 116 -11.20 9.59 3.95
N ALA A 117 -10.57 8.48 4.29
CA ALA A 117 -9.12 8.34 4.24
C ALA A 117 -8.59 8.55 2.80
N LEU A 118 -9.26 7.99 1.80
CA LEU A 118 -8.88 8.19 0.39
C LEU A 118 -8.99 9.67 -0.03
N ARG A 119 -10.04 10.39 0.38
CA ARG A 119 -10.15 11.83 0.10
C ARG A 119 -9.01 12.62 0.73
N GLU A 120 -8.60 12.30 1.94
CA GLU A 120 -7.45 12.94 2.59
C GLU A 120 -6.13 12.62 1.87
N MET A 121 -5.92 11.35 1.47
CA MET A 121 -4.77 10.98 0.66
C MET A 121 -4.72 11.76 -0.67
N LEU A 122 -5.86 11.91 -1.34
CA LEU A 122 -5.96 12.69 -2.57
C LEU A 122 -5.77 14.19 -2.33
N ARG A 123 -6.28 14.73 -1.23
CA ARG A 123 -6.12 16.13 -0.87
C ARG A 123 -4.65 16.51 -0.70
N VAL A 124 -3.89 15.67 -0.03
CA VAL A 124 -2.46 15.92 0.22
C VAL A 124 -1.56 15.54 -0.94
N ALA A 125 -2.06 14.76 -1.92
CA ALA A 125 -1.32 14.34 -3.10
C ALA A 125 -1.32 15.41 -4.19
N ARG A 126 -0.16 15.67 -4.78
CA ARG A 126 0.01 16.58 -5.92
C ARG A 126 -0.13 15.85 -7.26
N ARG A 127 0.41 14.65 -7.38
CA ARG A 127 0.51 13.94 -8.65
C ARG A 127 -0.23 12.60 -8.65
N ARG A 128 0.04 11.72 -7.69
CA ARG A 128 -0.45 10.34 -7.75
C ARG A 128 -0.70 9.74 -6.37
N VAL A 129 -1.77 8.97 -6.28
CA VAL A 129 -2.05 8.08 -5.15
C VAL A 129 -1.96 6.64 -5.62
N VAL A 130 -1.31 5.77 -4.83
CA VAL A 130 -1.24 4.33 -5.08
C VAL A 130 -1.71 3.57 -3.85
N LEU A 131 -2.65 2.66 -4.05
CA LEU A 131 -3.20 1.82 -2.98
C LEU A 131 -2.82 0.37 -3.21
N GLY A 132 -2.34 -0.29 -2.16
CA GLY A 132 -2.21 -1.73 -2.06
C GLY A 132 -3.36 -2.31 -1.25
N LEU A 133 -4.16 -3.21 -1.83
CA LEU A 133 -5.37 -3.74 -1.23
C LEU A 133 -5.38 -5.27 -1.21
N LEU A 134 -6.12 -5.84 -0.27
CA LEU A 134 -6.34 -7.29 -0.17
C LEU A 134 -7.43 -7.72 -1.14
N ASN A 135 -7.14 -8.75 -1.97
CA ASN A 135 -8.04 -9.20 -3.03
C ASN A 135 -8.99 -10.31 -2.56
N ARG A 136 -10.30 -10.04 -2.64
CA ARG A 136 -11.35 -10.99 -2.30
C ARG A 136 -11.47 -12.17 -3.29
N HIS A 137 -11.02 -11.99 -4.54
CA HIS A 137 -11.01 -13.03 -5.57
C HIS A 137 -9.80 -13.97 -5.51
N SER A 138 -9.09 -14.03 -4.37
CA SER A 138 -7.84 -14.78 -4.25
C SER A 138 -7.96 -16.06 -3.42
N LEU A 139 -7.02 -16.98 -3.62
CA LEU A 139 -6.83 -18.13 -2.73
C LEU A 139 -6.47 -17.69 -1.30
N LEU A 140 -5.82 -16.55 -1.14
CA LEU A 140 -5.52 -15.98 0.16
C LEU A 140 -6.81 -15.64 0.93
N TYR A 141 -7.79 -15.03 0.26
CA TYR A 141 -9.10 -14.75 0.88
C TYR A 141 -9.81 -16.03 1.32
N LEU A 142 -9.80 -17.08 0.47
CA LEU A 142 -10.41 -18.36 0.83
C LEU A 142 -9.76 -18.97 2.08
N ALA A 143 -8.45 -18.83 2.23
CA ALA A 143 -7.69 -19.38 3.36
C ALA A 143 -7.74 -18.51 4.62
N LYS A 144 -7.77 -17.19 4.50
CA LYS A 144 -7.53 -16.24 5.61
C LYS A 144 -8.60 -15.17 5.79
N GLY A 145 -9.37 -14.80 4.75
CA GLY A 145 -10.31 -13.68 4.78
C GLY A 145 -11.72 -14.03 5.23
N ARG A 146 -12.17 -15.27 5.02
CA ARG A 146 -13.54 -15.72 5.36
C ARG A 146 -13.83 -15.61 6.86
N GLY A 147 -15.09 -15.29 7.20
CA GLY A 147 -15.56 -15.24 8.59
C GLY A 147 -14.92 -14.12 9.43
N GLY A 148 -14.65 -12.95 8.83
CA GLY A 148 -14.07 -11.80 9.54
C GLY A 148 -12.55 -11.80 9.62
N GLY A 149 -11.89 -12.70 8.90
CA GLY A 149 -10.44 -12.77 8.81
C GLY A 149 -9.77 -13.55 9.96
N ARG A 150 -8.54 -14.01 9.73
CA ARG A 150 -7.73 -14.79 10.69
C ARG A 150 -6.32 -14.22 10.79
N GLY A 151 -5.75 -14.22 12.01
CA GLY A 151 -4.41 -13.69 12.27
C GLY A 151 -4.33 -12.19 11.93
N GLY A 152 -3.32 -11.78 11.20
CA GLY A 152 -3.11 -10.40 10.77
C GLY A 152 -4.19 -9.83 9.83
N TYR A 153 -5.09 -10.67 9.34
CA TYR A 153 -6.21 -10.25 8.46
C TYR A 153 -7.54 -10.09 9.21
N ARG A 154 -7.54 -10.19 10.55
CA ARG A 154 -8.77 -10.03 11.33
C ARG A 154 -9.30 -8.60 11.20
N GLY A 155 -10.57 -8.50 10.80
CA GLY A 155 -11.24 -7.21 10.59
C GLY A 155 -10.89 -6.50 9.28
N ALA A 156 -10.04 -7.08 8.45
CA ALA A 156 -9.71 -6.49 7.16
C ALA A 156 -10.90 -6.51 6.20
N HIS A 157 -11.10 -5.40 5.52
CA HIS A 157 -11.94 -5.31 4.34
C HIS A 157 -11.17 -5.84 3.12
N TRP A 158 -11.84 -6.67 2.32
CA TRP A 158 -11.27 -7.28 1.12
C TRP A 158 -12.02 -6.75 -0.11
N HIS A 159 -11.26 -6.28 -1.08
CA HIS A 159 -11.80 -5.68 -2.30
C HIS A 159 -11.72 -6.66 -3.48
N THR A 160 -12.63 -6.54 -4.42
CA THR A 160 -12.42 -7.06 -5.77
C THR A 160 -11.67 -6.03 -6.62
N PRO A 161 -11.05 -6.42 -7.76
CA PRO A 161 -10.45 -5.44 -8.67
C PRO A 161 -11.42 -4.34 -9.12
N THR A 162 -12.69 -4.69 -9.33
CA THR A 162 -13.75 -3.72 -9.69
C THR A 162 -14.04 -2.75 -8.55
N GLU A 163 -14.21 -3.24 -7.32
CA GLU A 163 -14.42 -2.39 -6.14
C GLU A 163 -13.21 -1.47 -5.89
N ALA A 164 -11.99 -1.95 -6.12
CA ALA A 164 -10.78 -1.12 -6.01
C ALA A 164 -10.78 0.07 -6.98
N LEU A 165 -11.31 -0.12 -8.19
CA LEU A 165 -11.50 0.98 -9.14
C LEU A 165 -12.62 1.93 -8.69
N HIS A 166 -13.74 1.39 -8.21
CA HIS A 166 -14.89 2.18 -7.75
C HIS A 166 -14.58 3.03 -6.52
N LEU A 167 -13.49 2.75 -5.77
CA LEU A 167 -13.07 3.64 -4.68
C LEU A 167 -12.82 5.08 -5.17
N PHE A 168 -12.45 5.24 -6.43
CA PHE A 168 -12.13 6.54 -7.03
C PHE A 168 -13.30 7.19 -7.77
N ASP A 169 -14.49 6.57 -7.80
CA ASP A 169 -15.65 7.11 -8.52
C ASP A 169 -16.07 8.47 -7.95
N GLY A 170 -16.27 9.43 -8.84
CA GLY A 170 -16.65 10.79 -8.48
C GLY A 170 -15.55 11.64 -7.84
N LEU A 171 -14.33 11.13 -7.75
CA LEU A 171 -13.16 11.88 -7.25
C LEU A 171 -12.40 12.54 -8.43
N PRO A 172 -11.68 13.65 -8.20
CA PRO A 172 -10.98 14.38 -9.25
C PRO A 172 -9.67 13.69 -9.66
N VAL A 173 -9.79 12.50 -10.21
CA VAL A 173 -8.66 11.68 -10.63
C VAL A 173 -8.86 11.04 -11.99
N ARG A 174 -7.77 10.57 -12.58
CA ARG A 174 -7.73 9.68 -13.74
C ARG A 174 -7.05 8.37 -13.33
N HIS A 175 -7.63 7.23 -13.63
CA HIS A 175 -6.98 5.94 -13.37
C HIS A 175 -5.68 5.83 -14.15
N ALA A 176 -4.58 5.48 -13.44
CA ALA A 176 -3.24 5.31 -14.01
C ALA A 176 -2.88 3.82 -14.21
N GLY A 177 -3.53 2.92 -13.48
CA GLY A 177 -3.32 1.48 -13.62
C GLY A 177 -3.93 0.68 -12.48
N LEU A 178 -4.23 -0.59 -12.77
CA LEU A 178 -4.56 -1.62 -11.79
C LEU A 178 -3.86 -2.91 -12.18
N ASN A 179 -3.17 -3.53 -11.22
CA ASN A 179 -2.55 -4.82 -11.37
C ASN A 179 -2.78 -5.67 -10.13
N THR A 180 -2.65 -6.99 -10.27
CA THR A 180 -2.71 -7.92 -9.13
C THR A 180 -1.43 -8.76 -9.08
N ALA A 181 -1.07 -9.25 -7.90
CA ALA A 181 0.07 -10.13 -7.70
C ALA A 181 -0.22 -11.19 -6.63
N ILE A 182 0.70 -12.16 -6.50
CA ILE A 182 0.65 -13.21 -5.47
C ILE A 182 -0.51 -14.19 -5.72
N THR A 183 -0.55 -14.75 -6.91
CA THR A 183 -1.51 -15.79 -7.26
C THR A 183 -1.27 -17.05 -6.42
N ILE A 184 0.01 -17.38 -6.17
CA ILE A 184 0.41 -18.51 -5.31
C ILE A 184 1.09 -17.98 -4.05
N THR A 185 0.52 -18.25 -2.90
CA THR A 185 1.01 -17.76 -1.59
C THR A 185 2.01 -18.70 -0.90
N SER A 186 2.55 -19.73 -1.58
CA SER A 186 3.39 -20.75 -0.91
C SER A 186 4.81 -20.29 -0.59
N GLY A 187 5.32 -19.24 -1.25
CA GLY A 187 6.71 -18.74 -1.06
C GLY A 187 7.80 -19.72 -1.53
N MET A 188 7.47 -20.74 -2.35
CA MET A 188 8.45 -21.66 -2.92
C MET A 188 9.26 -21.01 -4.04
N ARG A 189 10.54 -21.42 -4.21
CA ARG A 189 11.44 -20.79 -5.20
C ARG A 189 10.92 -20.81 -6.65
N TRP A 190 10.16 -21.82 -7.03
CA TRP A 190 9.57 -21.94 -8.35
C TRP A 190 8.35 -21.04 -8.60
N ASN A 191 7.75 -20.43 -7.54
CA ASN A 191 6.67 -19.46 -7.70
C ASN A 191 7.10 -18.28 -8.57
N ARG A 192 8.35 -17.82 -8.44
CA ARG A 192 8.89 -16.69 -9.25
C ARG A 192 8.81 -16.95 -10.76
N HIS A 193 8.91 -18.21 -11.17
CA HIS A 193 8.84 -18.59 -12.58
C HIS A 193 7.40 -18.82 -13.05
N LEU A 194 6.50 -19.23 -12.15
CA LEU A 194 5.11 -19.49 -12.48
C LEU A 194 4.20 -18.27 -12.34
N GLU A 195 4.53 -17.33 -11.45
CA GLU A 195 3.72 -16.14 -11.19
C GLU A 195 3.42 -15.33 -12.47
N PRO A 196 4.39 -15.03 -13.37
CA PRO A 196 4.10 -14.31 -14.60
C PRO A 196 3.17 -15.09 -15.54
N LEU A 197 3.29 -16.43 -15.60
CA LEU A 197 2.42 -17.28 -16.39
C LEU A 197 1.00 -17.29 -15.83
N LEU A 198 0.88 -17.47 -14.51
CA LEU A 198 -0.42 -17.48 -13.84
C LEU A 198 -1.11 -16.13 -13.93
N HIS A 199 -0.39 -15.04 -13.76
CA HIS A 199 -0.93 -13.70 -13.93
C HIS A 199 -1.49 -13.46 -15.34
N ARG A 200 -0.85 -14.02 -16.37
CA ARG A 200 -1.33 -13.96 -17.76
C ARG A 200 -2.65 -14.70 -17.97
N TRP A 201 -2.84 -15.85 -17.28
CA TRP A 201 -4.04 -16.70 -17.44
C TRP A 201 -5.15 -16.39 -16.45
N LEU A 202 -4.80 -15.82 -15.29
CA LEU A 202 -5.70 -15.48 -14.19
C LEU A 202 -5.52 -14.04 -13.73
N PRO A 203 -5.64 -13.06 -14.64
CA PRO A 203 -5.57 -11.64 -14.24
C PRO A 203 -6.69 -11.36 -13.25
N GLY A 204 -6.36 -10.70 -12.13
CA GLY A 204 -7.34 -10.36 -11.10
C GLY A 204 -7.50 -11.37 -9.96
N TYR A 205 -6.79 -12.51 -9.96
CA TYR A 205 -6.88 -13.53 -8.90
C TYR A 205 -5.68 -13.53 -7.93
N GLY A 206 -4.73 -12.63 -8.07
CA GLY A 206 -3.64 -12.45 -7.10
C GLY A 206 -4.16 -12.04 -5.72
N GLY A 207 -3.45 -12.41 -4.65
CA GLY A 207 -3.80 -12.07 -3.26
C GLY A 207 -3.79 -10.58 -2.95
N PHE A 208 -3.09 -9.81 -3.76
CA PHE A 208 -2.85 -8.39 -3.63
C PHE A 208 -3.30 -7.64 -4.88
N ILE A 209 -3.96 -6.50 -4.70
CA ILE A 209 -4.33 -5.54 -5.75
C ILE A 209 -3.50 -4.28 -5.52
N ALA A 210 -2.85 -3.78 -6.56
CA ALA A 210 -2.34 -2.43 -6.57
C ALA A 210 -3.13 -1.59 -7.57
N VAL A 211 -3.62 -0.45 -7.14
CA VAL A 211 -4.34 0.50 -7.98
C VAL A 211 -3.73 1.89 -7.84
N ALA A 212 -3.57 2.59 -8.97
CA ALA A 212 -3.02 3.94 -9.03
C ALA A 212 -4.01 4.89 -9.67
N ALA A 213 -4.04 6.12 -9.17
CA ALA A 213 -4.80 7.21 -9.74
C ALA A 213 -3.96 8.50 -9.77
N ASP A 214 -3.94 9.17 -10.92
CA ASP A 214 -3.34 10.49 -11.08
C ASP A 214 -4.33 11.57 -10.64
N VAL A 215 -3.88 12.46 -9.75
CA VAL A 215 -4.68 13.60 -9.28
C VAL A 215 -4.80 14.62 -10.42
N LEU A 216 -6.02 15.02 -10.71
CA LEU A 216 -6.26 16.05 -11.73
C LEU A 216 -5.84 17.45 -11.21
N PRO A 217 -5.27 18.30 -12.06
CA PRO A 217 -5.02 19.68 -11.69
C PRO A 217 -6.37 20.38 -11.41
N GLU A 218 -6.36 21.28 -10.42
CA GLU A 218 -7.51 22.15 -10.22
C GLU A 218 -7.66 23.08 -11.42
N HIS A 219 -8.82 23.05 -12.05
CA HIS A 219 -9.18 24.10 -13.01
C HIS A 219 -9.51 25.36 -12.20
N HIS A 220 -8.56 26.29 -12.14
CA HIS A 220 -8.89 27.65 -11.71
C HIS A 220 -9.85 28.25 -12.76
N HIS A 221 -11.11 28.40 -12.39
CA HIS A 221 -12.09 29.20 -13.12
C HIS A 221 -11.95 30.66 -12.75
#